data_e4b02cfdcd0bdab1be2a5a8755af276b
#
_entry.id   e4b02cfdcd0bdab1be2a5a8755af276b
#
_cell.length_a   1.000
_cell.length_b   1.000
_cell.length_c   1.000
_cell.angle_alpha   90.00
_cell.angle_beta   90.00
_cell.angle_gamma   90.00
#
_symmetry.space_group_name_H-M   'P 1'
#
loop_
_entity.id
_entity.type
_entity.pdbx_description
1 polymer ?
#
loop_
_entity_poly.entity_id
_entity_poly.type
_entity_poly.pdbx_seq_one_letter_code
_entity_poly.pdbx_strand_id
1 'polypeptide(L)'
;MAIEVVQMPQLGESVTEGTISQWLKNVGDPVEKYESLLEVLTDKVNAEVPAPVTGRVAKILVDAGVTVPVGTPICEIEVEGADTGEAEPAPVTTDNQANQPVESPVTAASSATSPGVSADGRGRYSPAVRRLAKEYGIDPATVAGTGAGGRVTRDDILKAATNRPTASAAPAQPVSAAAPPKEPVAAPAATPIPAVIDDGDTVEPLAPIRKVIAERMVRSKQTVPHAWLMVEVDVTGLAMLRQRLKDEFKAREGVSLTYLPFMMRAVVEALRAVPQMNAQWNGDSIVYKKRINLGMATATDRGLIVPVVKDADQKNIVGLAKATQELTQKARAGRLTMDDLSGGTFTVDNTGAVGTVLTYPVINAPEVGIVTLESVVKRPMVVGDMIAVRSMVNICLSFDHRVVDGAEAGKFLQVIKKHLESIGPDTSIY
;
A
#
# COMPACT_ATOMS: atom_id res chain seq x y z
N MET A 1 30.65 -40.58 0.50
CA MET A 1 29.79 -39.60 1.15
C MET A 1 29.62 -38.48 0.17
N ALA A 2 28.40 -38.18 -0.27
CA ALA A 2 28.08 -37.07 -1.15
C ALA A 2 27.54 -35.94 -0.27
N ILE A 3 27.94 -34.70 -0.58
CA ILE A 3 27.44 -33.51 0.09
C ILE A 3 26.39 -32.90 -0.83
N GLU A 4 25.16 -32.77 -0.36
CA GLU A 4 24.08 -32.06 -1.05
C GLU A 4 23.92 -30.66 -0.45
N VAL A 5 23.93 -29.63 -1.31
CA VAL A 5 23.79 -28.26 -0.89
C VAL A 5 22.32 -27.86 -0.96
N VAL A 6 21.73 -27.54 0.18
CA VAL A 6 20.36 -27.05 0.27
C VAL A 6 20.34 -25.57 0.00
N GLN A 7 19.51 -25.16 -0.97
CA GLN A 7 19.30 -23.75 -1.32
C GLN A 7 17.97 -23.25 -0.78
N MET A 8 17.86 -21.93 -0.56
CA MET A 8 16.62 -21.27 -0.19
C MET A 8 15.56 -21.50 -1.27
N PRO A 9 14.48 -22.25 -1.00
CA PRO A 9 13.45 -22.52 -2.00
C PRO A 9 12.57 -21.29 -2.25
N GLN A 10 11.88 -21.28 -3.39
CA GLN A 10 10.88 -20.26 -3.69
C GLN A 10 9.58 -20.58 -2.93
N LEU A 11 9.30 -19.80 -1.89
CA LEU A 11 8.16 -19.99 -0.99
C LEU A 11 6.86 -19.31 -1.47
N GLY A 12 6.80 -18.90 -2.75
CA GLY A 12 5.63 -18.28 -3.41
C GLY A 12 6.02 -17.53 -4.69
N GLU A 13 5.09 -17.36 -5.63
CA GLU A 13 5.34 -16.76 -6.95
C GLU A 13 5.96 -15.34 -6.91
N SER A 14 5.78 -14.61 -5.80
CA SER A 14 6.27 -13.23 -5.66
C SER A 14 7.27 -13.05 -4.51
N VAL A 15 7.78 -14.15 -3.92
CA VAL A 15 8.77 -14.11 -2.85
C VAL A 15 10.17 -14.24 -3.45
N THR A 16 10.97 -13.17 -3.33
CA THR A 16 12.34 -13.11 -3.85
C THR A 16 13.40 -13.33 -2.78
N GLU A 17 13.05 -13.17 -1.49
CA GLU A 17 13.94 -13.33 -0.35
C GLU A 17 13.19 -13.82 0.90
N GLY A 18 13.90 -14.47 1.82
CA GLY A 18 13.35 -14.93 3.10
C GLY A 18 14.35 -14.76 4.24
N THR A 19 13.85 -14.46 5.43
CA THR A 19 14.66 -14.36 6.66
C THR A 19 14.57 -15.68 7.42
N ILE A 20 15.70 -16.31 7.73
CA ILE A 20 15.74 -17.52 8.56
C ILE A 20 15.30 -17.12 9.97
N SER A 21 14.13 -17.58 10.39
CA SER A 21 13.60 -17.29 11.74
C SER A 21 14.31 -18.12 12.80
N GLN A 22 14.37 -19.43 12.58
CA GLN A 22 15.08 -20.35 13.46
C GLN A 22 15.45 -21.65 12.72
N TRP A 23 16.52 -22.30 13.17
CA TRP A 23 16.89 -23.65 12.76
C TRP A 23 16.20 -24.67 13.65
N LEU A 24 15.52 -25.65 13.03
CA LEU A 24 14.87 -26.77 13.73
C LEU A 24 15.82 -27.96 13.91
N LYS A 25 16.91 -27.98 13.13
CA LYS A 25 17.99 -28.99 13.19
C LYS A 25 19.34 -28.31 13.39
N ASN A 26 20.22 -28.95 14.17
CA ASN A 26 21.58 -28.47 14.42
C ASN A 26 22.59 -29.21 13.55
N VAL A 27 23.81 -28.71 13.45
CA VAL A 27 24.92 -29.39 12.81
C VAL A 27 25.17 -30.72 13.50
N GLY A 28 25.15 -31.83 12.74
CA GLY A 28 25.28 -33.20 13.22
C GLY A 28 23.95 -33.93 13.42
N ASP A 29 22.81 -33.28 13.38
CA ASP A 29 21.51 -33.91 13.52
C ASP A 29 21.13 -34.74 12.28
N PRO A 30 20.50 -35.90 12.44
CA PRO A 30 19.93 -36.65 11.32
C PRO A 30 18.67 -35.99 10.82
N VAL A 31 18.45 -36.02 9.51
CA VAL A 31 17.28 -35.47 8.85
C VAL A 31 16.75 -36.43 7.78
N GLU A 32 15.44 -36.61 7.74
CA GLU A 32 14.77 -37.39 6.71
C GLU A 32 14.30 -36.49 5.56
N LYS A 33 14.18 -37.06 4.38
CA LYS A 33 13.65 -36.34 3.22
C LYS A 33 12.23 -35.80 3.52
N TYR A 34 12.02 -34.52 3.28
CA TYR A 34 10.81 -33.71 3.59
C TYR A 34 10.61 -33.39 5.08
N GLU A 35 11.54 -33.68 5.95
CA GLU A 35 11.51 -33.19 7.33
C GLU A 35 11.94 -31.74 7.39
N SER A 36 11.28 -30.93 8.22
CA SER A 36 11.53 -29.48 8.33
C SER A 36 12.92 -29.18 8.92
N LEU A 37 13.76 -28.45 8.16
CA LEU A 37 15.11 -28.05 8.55
C LEU A 37 15.13 -26.73 9.33
N LEU A 38 14.36 -25.78 8.88
CA LEU A 38 14.33 -24.42 9.44
C LEU A 38 13.01 -23.74 9.12
N GLU A 39 12.70 -22.68 9.87
CA GLU A 39 11.59 -21.76 9.59
C GLU A 39 12.09 -20.49 8.91
N VAL A 40 11.40 -20.09 7.84
CA VAL A 40 11.66 -18.88 7.09
C VAL A 40 10.50 -17.91 7.24
N LEU A 41 10.80 -16.70 7.63
CA LEU A 41 9.87 -15.57 7.63
C LEU A 41 10.01 -14.82 6.31
N THR A 42 8.93 -14.79 5.53
CA THR A 42 8.82 -13.92 4.35
C THR A 42 7.94 -12.70 4.65
N ASP A 43 7.83 -11.78 3.73
CA ASP A 43 6.94 -10.62 3.86
C ASP A 43 5.44 -11.01 3.97
N LYS A 44 5.10 -12.25 3.65
CA LYS A 44 3.71 -12.73 3.57
C LYS A 44 3.38 -13.92 4.45
N VAL A 45 4.33 -14.83 4.68
CA VAL A 45 4.07 -16.11 5.37
C VAL A 45 5.31 -16.59 6.11
N ASN A 46 5.11 -17.23 7.27
CA ASN A 46 6.10 -18.15 7.86
C ASN A 46 5.96 -19.49 7.17
N ALA A 47 7.03 -19.99 6.60
CA ALA A 47 7.06 -21.28 5.94
C ALA A 47 8.22 -22.12 6.49
N GLU A 48 8.01 -23.42 6.57
CA GLU A 48 9.07 -24.39 6.90
C GLU A 48 9.76 -24.84 5.62
N VAL A 49 11.08 -24.93 5.64
CA VAL A 49 11.88 -25.43 4.52
C VAL A 49 12.19 -26.90 4.78
N PRO A 50 11.65 -27.82 3.95
CA PRO A 50 11.90 -29.25 4.10
C PRO A 50 13.26 -29.65 3.54
N ALA A 51 13.85 -30.71 4.09
CA ALA A 51 15.06 -31.34 3.57
C ALA A 51 14.78 -31.98 2.20
N PRO A 52 15.61 -31.75 1.17
CA PRO A 52 15.46 -32.40 -0.13
C PRO A 52 15.91 -33.87 -0.13
N VAL A 53 16.79 -34.25 0.81
CA VAL A 53 17.38 -35.58 0.90
C VAL A 53 17.47 -36.06 2.34
N THR A 54 17.54 -37.38 2.53
CA THR A 54 17.82 -37.98 3.83
C THR A 54 19.32 -38.04 4.06
N GLY A 55 19.77 -37.57 5.24
CA GLY A 55 21.18 -37.52 5.57
C GLY A 55 21.44 -36.91 6.94
N ARG A 56 22.57 -36.27 7.11
CA ARG A 56 22.95 -35.57 8.33
C ARG A 56 23.37 -34.14 7.99
N VAL A 57 22.95 -33.17 8.77
CA VAL A 57 23.34 -31.77 8.58
C VAL A 57 24.86 -31.63 8.82
N ALA A 58 25.62 -31.42 7.74
CA ALA A 58 27.08 -31.33 7.81
C ALA A 58 27.52 -29.91 8.23
N LYS A 59 26.86 -28.89 7.67
CA LYS A 59 27.21 -27.49 7.95
C LYS A 59 26.05 -26.55 7.72
N ILE A 60 25.89 -25.59 8.60
CA ILE A 60 25.00 -24.43 8.42
C ILE A 60 25.83 -23.30 7.82
N LEU A 61 25.39 -22.73 6.70
CA LEU A 61 26.07 -21.67 5.97
C LEU A 61 25.52 -20.28 6.29
N VAL A 62 24.27 -20.23 6.80
CA VAL A 62 23.59 -18.97 7.13
C VAL A 62 22.97 -19.07 8.51
N ASP A 63 23.27 -18.13 9.39
CA ASP A 63 22.74 -18.08 10.75
C ASP A 63 21.27 -17.63 10.81
N ALA A 64 20.60 -17.96 11.92
CA ALA A 64 19.26 -17.46 12.20
C ALA A 64 19.25 -15.91 12.29
N GLY A 65 18.20 -15.28 11.78
CA GLY A 65 18.03 -13.83 11.73
C GLY A 65 18.58 -13.17 10.45
N VAL A 66 19.21 -13.93 9.55
CA VAL A 66 19.77 -13.40 8.28
C VAL A 66 18.72 -13.53 7.16
N THR A 67 18.57 -12.48 6.35
CA THR A 67 17.73 -12.48 5.15
C THR A 67 18.57 -12.87 3.94
N VAL A 68 18.10 -13.87 3.18
CA VAL A 68 18.79 -14.39 1.99
C VAL A 68 17.84 -14.47 0.79
N PRO A 69 18.32 -14.15 -0.43
CA PRO A 69 17.54 -14.35 -1.65
C PRO A 69 17.28 -15.83 -1.94
N VAL A 70 16.20 -16.09 -2.69
CA VAL A 70 15.87 -17.42 -3.23
C VAL A 70 17.06 -17.95 -4.05
N GLY A 71 17.40 -19.24 -3.89
CA GLY A 71 18.55 -19.88 -4.55
C GLY A 71 19.87 -19.75 -3.80
N THR A 72 19.93 -19.01 -2.68
CA THR A 72 21.16 -18.91 -1.87
C THR A 72 21.41 -20.21 -1.12
N PRO A 73 22.63 -20.77 -1.12
CA PRO A 73 23.01 -21.92 -0.30
C PRO A 73 22.83 -21.61 1.20
N ILE A 74 22.06 -22.45 1.91
CA ILE A 74 21.74 -22.25 3.34
C ILE A 74 22.35 -23.29 4.25
N CYS A 75 22.47 -24.55 3.80
CA CYS A 75 23.17 -25.59 4.54
C CYS A 75 23.67 -26.70 3.62
N GLU A 76 24.53 -27.56 4.16
CA GLU A 76 25.07 -28.74 3.51
C GLU A 76 24.58 -30.00 4.28
N ILE A 77 24.06 -31.00 3.55
CA ILE A 77 23.63 -32.30 4.09
C ILE A 77 24.54 -33.38 3.55
N GLU A 78 25.09 -34.18 4.44
CA GLU A 78 25.89 -35.34 4.11
C GLU A 78 24.96 -36.57 3.92
N VAL A 79 24.96 -37.16 2.70
CA VAL A 79 24.09 -38.26 2.32
C VAL A 79 24.87 -39.57 2.43
N GLU A 80 24.38 -40.53 3.24
CA GLU A 80 24.89 -41.89 3.29
C GLU A 80 24.22 -42.74 2.20
N GLY A 81 24.95 -43.04 1.09
CA GLY A 81 24.56 -43.99 0.04
C GLY A 81 23.83 -43.34 -1.15
N ALA A 82 24.59 -43.03 -2.18
CA ALA A 82 24.04 -42.60 -3.46
C ALA A 82 23.69 -43.80 -4.34
N ASP A 83 22.43 -43.85 -4.79
CA ASP A 83 22.09 -44.54 -6.04
C ASP A 83 21.57 -43.48 -7.02
N THR A 84 22.27 -43.37 -8.15
CA THR A 84 22.03 -42.41 -9.22
C THR A 84 20.85 -42.84 -10.07
N GLY A 85 19.77 -42.10 -10.01
CA GLY A 85 18.62 -42.25 -10.90
C GLY A 85 18.29 -40.93 -11.59
N GLU A 86 18.79 -40.78 -12.80
CA GLU A 86 18.53 -39.74 -13.76
C GLU A 86 17.05 -39.78 -14.22
N ALA A 87 16.33 -38.71 -14.15
CA ALA A 87 15.02 -38.57 -14.77
C ALA A 87 14.92 -37.22 -15.51
N GLU A 88 14.85 -37.35 -16.81
CA GLU A 88 14.69 -36.39 -17.90
C GLU A 88 13.33 -35.65 -17.82
N PRO A 89 13.24 -34.38 -18.24
CA PRO A 89 11.99 -33.62 -18.20
C PRO A 89 11.16 -33.82 -19.47
N ALA A 90 9.88 -34.08 -19.32
CA ALA A 90 8.91 -34.17 -20.42
C ALA A 90 8.34 -32.79 -20.79
N PRO A 91 8.03 -32.55 -22.08
CA PRO A 91 7.71 -31.22 -22.62
C PRO A 91 6.23 -30.85 -22.47
N VAL A 92 5.99 -29.56 -22.18
CA VAL A 92 4.65 -28.98 -22.19
C VAL A 92 4.34 -28.43 -23.58
N THR A 93 3.29 -28.92 -24.16
CA THR A 93 2.72 -28.51 -25.45
C THR A 93 1.97 -27.18 -25.31
N THR A 94 2.37 -26.25 -26.17
CA THR A 94 1.64 -25.03 -26.53
C THR A 94 0.40 -25.35 -27.34
N ASP A 95 -0.72 -24.76 -27.04
CA ASP A 95 -1.78 -24.59 -28.02
C ASP A 95 -2.20 -23.11 -28.11
N ASN A 96 -2.22 -22.66 -29.35
CA ASN A 96 -2.35 -21.30 -29.83
C ASN A 96 -3.70 -21.18 -30.53
N GLN A 97 -4.58 -20.29 -30.14
CA GLN A 97 -5.61 -19.84 -31.10
C GLN A 97 -5.90 -18.35 -30.97
N ALA A 98 -5.60 -17.72 -32.09
CA ALA A 98 -5.91 -16.35 -32.41
C ALA A 98 -7.42 -16.12 -32.59
N ASN A 99 -7.87 -14.91 -32.31
CA ASN A 99 -8.88 -14.29 -33.14
C ASN A 99 -8.74 -12.77 -33.17
N GLN A 100 -8.78 -12.22 -34.37
CA GLN A 100 -8.63 -10.84 -34.79
C GLN A 100 -10.00 -10.12 -34.88
N PRO A 101 -10.07 -8.89 -35.44
CA PRO A 101 -10.61 -7.70 -34.77
C PRO A 101 -11.93 -7.20 -35.43
N VAL A 102 -12.58 -6.22 -34.83
CA VAL A 102 -13.67 -5.47 -35.46
C VAL A 102 -13.44 -3.97 -35.33
N GLU A 103 -13.49 -3.32 -36.49
CA GLU A 103 -13.34 -1.90 -36.79
C GLU A 103 -14.48 -0.99 -36.28
N SER A 104 -14.07 0.24 -36.10
CA SER A 104 -14.68 1.58 -36.12
C SER A 104 -16.11 1.79 -36.72
N PRO A 105 -16.79 2.97 -36.67
CA PRO A 105 -16.25 4.29 -37.02
C PRO A 105 -16.79 5.55 -36.25
N VAL A 106 -15.95 6.59 -36.32
CA VAL A 106 -16.10 8.04 -36.60
C VAL A 106 -17.49 8.71 -36.43
N THR A 107 -17.52 9.88 -35.75
CA THR A 107 -17.98 11.14 -36.36
C THR A 107 -17.52 12.40 -35.61
N ALA A 108 -17.24 13.42 -36.39
CA ALA A 108 -16.72 14.74 -36.08
C ALA A 108 -17.81 15.78 -35.79
N ALA A 109 -17.43 16.90 -35.17
CA ALA A 109 -17.76 18.29 -35.51
C ALA A 109 -17.27 19.22 -34.39
N SER A 110 -16.32 20.10 -34.66
CA SER A 110 -16.44 21.46 -35.23
C SER A 110 -16.96 22.50 -34.23
N SER A 111 -16.18 23.46 -33.83
CA SER A 111 -15.97 24.83 -34.32
C SER A 111 -15.49 25.74 -33.20
N ALA A 112 -14.36 26.37 -33.42
CA ALA A 112 -14.10 27.80 -33.62
C ALA A 112 -14.43 28.77 -32.46
N THR A 113 -13.42 29.55 -32.00
CA THR A 113 -13.24 30.99 -32.28
C THR A 113 -12.02 31.52 -31.50
N SER A 114 -11.11 32.23 -32.22
CA SER A 114 -10.09 33.15 -31.67
C SER A 114 -10.75 34.51 -31.44
N PRO A 115 -10.14 35.55 -30.81
CA PRO A 115 -8.82 36.06 -31.08
C PRO A 115 -8.07 36.67 -29.86
N GLY A 116 -6.80 37.02 -30.05
CA GLY A 116 -6.09 37.92 -29.15
C GLY A 116 -4.58 37.96 -29.38
N VAL A 117 -4.15 38.95 -30.13
CA VAL A 117 -2.73 39.28 -30.44
C VAL A 117 -2.06 39.90 -29.22
N SER A 118 -0.85 39.45 -28.86
CA SER A 118 0.16 40.25 -28.20
C SER A 118 1.54 39.78 -28.60
N ALA A 119 2.33 40.70 -29.10
CA ALA A 119 3.70 40.54 -29.53
C ALA A 119 4.62 40.36 -28.30
N ASP A 120 5.36 39.25 -28.25
CA ASP A 120 6.70 39.26 -27.72
C ASP A 120 7.45 38.04 -28.29
N GLY A 121 8.56 38.31 -28.93
CA GLY A 121 9.27 37.41 -29.83
C GLY A 121 10.13 36.37 -29.10
N ARG A 122 9.55 35.22 -28.74
CA ARG A 122 10.24 33.93 -28.56
C ARG A 122 9.24 32.78 -28.78
N GLY A 123 9.28 32.20 -29.99
CA GLY A 123 9.00 30.81 -30.30
C GLY A 123 7.73 30.17 -29.74
N ARG A 124 6.51 30.69 -30.02
CA ARG A 124 5.29 29.88 -29.85
C ARG A 124 5.01 29.12 -31.15
N TYR A 125 5.57 27.91 -31.23
CA TYR A 125 5.26 26.98 -32.31
C TYR A 125 3.87 26.35 -32.08
N SER A 126 3.11 26.12 -33.17
CA SER A 126 1.81 25.46 -33.08
C SER A 126 1.97 24.02 -32.60
N PRO A 127 0.94 23.42 -31.99
CA PRO A 127 0.99 22.01 -31.55
C PRO A 127 1.38 21.04 -32.67
N ALA A 128 0.94 21.31 -33.91
CA ALA A 128 1.28 20.52 -35.09
C ALA A 128 2.78 20.61 -35.46
N VAL A 129 3.36 21.81 -35.39
CA VAL A 129 4.79 22.04 -35.61
C VAL A 129 5.65 21.33 -34.55
N ARG A 130 5.26 21.41 -33.28
CA ARG A 130 5.97 20.72 -32.19
C ARG A 130 5.94 19.19 -32.33
N ARG A 131 4.80 18.64 -32.74
CA ARG A 131 4.64 17.20 -32.95
C ARG A 131 5.53 16.70 -34.07
N LEU A 132 5.50 17.34 -35.25
CA LEU A 132 6.33 17.01 -36.38
C LEU A 132 7.83 17.22 -36.12
N ALA A 133 8.19 18.30 -35.46
CA ALA A 133 9.56 18.58 -35.07
C ALA A 133 10.14 17.46 -34.18
N LYS A 134 9.32 16.96 -33.24
CA LYS A 134 9.68 15.81 -32.38
C LYS A 134 9.78 14.50 -33.18
N GLU A 135 8.86 14.27 -34.11
CA GLU A 135 8.81 13.06 -34.95
C GLU A 135 10.02 12.94 -35.89
N TYR A 136 10.45 14.08 -36.50
CA TYR A 136 11.59 14.11 -37.42
C TYR A 136 12.93 14.52 -36.76
N GLY A 137 12.94 14.75 -35.46
CA GLY A 137 14.15 15.11 -34.70
C GLY A 137 14.77 16.44 -35.17
N ILE A 138 13.93 17.42 -35.52
CA ILE A 138 14.33 18.74 -36.03
C ILE A 138 13.99 19.81 -34.99
N ASP A 139 14.96 20.66 -34.67
CA ASP A 139 14.70 21.83 -33.80
C ASP A 139 13.98 22.91 -34.61
N PRO A 140 12.72 23.28 -34.28
CA PRO A 140 11.98 24.32 -34.98
C PRO A 140 12.65 25.70 -34.99
N ALA A 141 13.59 25.94 -34.04
CA ALA A 141 14.33 27.19 -33.98
C ALA A 141 15.39 27.32 -35.10
N THR A 142 15.80 26.20 -35.73
CA THR A 142 16.78 26.17 -36.82
C THR A 142 16.16 26.23 -38.19
N VAL A 143 14.81 26.21 -38.28
CA VAL A 143 14.07 26.19 -39.56
C VAL A 143 13.55 27.59 -39.87
N ALA A 144 13.86 28.08 -41.08
CA ALA A 144 13.32 29.37 -41.56
C ALA A 144 11.82 29.26 -41.81
N GLY A 145 11.02 30.00 -41.09
CA GLY A 145 9.56 30.00 -41.21
C GLY A 145 9.05 30.78 -42.41
N THR A 146 8.18 30.17 -43.24
CA THR A 146 7.54 30.80 -44.41
C THR A 146 6.12 31.34 -44.13
N GLY A 147 5.60 31.14 -42.92
CA GLY A 147 4.28 31.63 -42.52
C GLY A 147 4.22 33.11 -42.23
N ALA A 148 3.01 33.65 -42.12
CA ALA A 148 2.75 35.10 -41.86
C ALA A 148 3.53 35.57 -40.62
N GLY A 149 4.37 36.57 -40.78
CA GLY A 149 5.25 37.13 -39.75
C GLY A 149 6.45 36.26 -39.40
N GLY A 150 6.94 35.44 -40.36
CA GLY A 150 8.15 34.57 -40.14
C GLY A 150 7.92 33.35 -39.28
N ARG A 151 6.68 32.92 -39.11
CA ARG A 151 6.35 31.71 -38.27
C ARG A 151 6.70 30.45 -39.02
N VAL A 152 7.29 29.48 -38.28
CA VAL A 152 7.54 28.15 -38.79
C VAL A 152 6.21 27.41 -38.94
N THR A 153 5.96 26.90 -40.17
CA THR A 153 4.78 26.11 -40.52
C THR A 153 5.07 24.61 -40.54
N ARG A 154 4.02 23.81 -40.63
CA ARG A 154 4.13 22.36 -40.80
C ARG A 154 4.99 21.98 -42.04
N ASP A 155 4.79 22.71 -43.16
CA ASP A 155 5.48 22.44 -44.42
C ASP A 155 6.97 22.79 -44.35
N ASP A 156 7.35 23.74 -43.52
CA ASP A 156 8.74 24.09 -43.29
C ASP A 156 9.50 22.97 -42.58
N ILE A 157 8.88 22.33 -41.60
CA ILE A 157 9.47 21.16 -40.92
C ILE A 157 9.57 19.97 -41.89
N LEU A 158 8.57 19.73 -42.70
CA LEU A 158 8.61 18.64 -43.71
C LEU A 158 9.69 18.88 -44.75
N LYS A 159 9.85 20.11 -45.26
CA LYS A 159 10.92 20.49 -46.19
C LYS A 159 12.30 20.36 -45.55
N ALA A 160 12.46 20.74 -44.28
CA ALA A 160 13.70 20.55 -43.56
C ALA A 160 14.04 19.07 -43.34
N ALA A 161 13.02 18.22 -43.15
CA ALA A 161 13.18 16.76 -43.04
C ALA A 161 13.65 16.13 -44.39
N THR A 162 13.13 16.64 -45.51
CA THR A 162 13.44 16.11 -46.86
C THR A 162 14.79 16.62 -47.40
N ASN A 163 15.25 17.80 -46.96
CA ASN A 163 16.51 18.41 -47.37
C ASN A 163 17.71 18.08 -46.46
N ARG A 164 17.64 17.08 -45.65
CA ARG A 164 18.78 16.65 -44.82
C ARG A 164 19.79 15.95 -45.72
N PRO A 165 21.02 16.46 -45.89
CA PRO A 165 22.04 15.76 -46.66
C PRO A 165 22.36 14.44 -46.00
N THR A 166 22.22 13.33 -46.73
CA THR A 166 22.70 12.01 -46.30
C THR A 166 24.21 12.10 -46.11
N ALA A 167 24.63 12.17 -44.84
CA ALA A 167 26.04 12.06 -44.51
C ALA A 167 26.55 10.68 -44.91
N SER A 168 27.48 10.68 -45.87
CA SER A 168 28.26 9.53 -46.34
C SER A 168 28.89 8.80 -45.17
N ALA A 169 28.73 7.49 -45.16
CA ALA A 169 29.32 6.59 -44.15
C ALA A 169 30.85 6.66 -44.18
N ALA A 170 31.45 7.10 -43.08
CA ALA A 170 32.83 6.85 -42.75
C ALA A 170 32.97 5.45 -42.10
N PRO A 171 34.09 4.72 -42.33
CA PRO A 171 34.23 3.33 -41.90
C PRO A 171 34.24 3.18 -40.40
N ALA A 172 33.41 2.23 -39.95
CA ALA A 172 33.22 1.89 -38.53
C ALA A 172 34.53 1.41 -37.91
N GLN A 173 34.98 2.12 -36.87
CA GLN A 173 35.92 1.56 -35.89
C GLN A 173 35.16 0.57 -35.00
N PRO A 174 35.78 -0.53 -34.52
CA PRO A 174 35.11 -1.50 -33.67
C PRO A 174 34.74 -0.86 -32.31
N VAL A 175 33.46 -0.63 -32.12
CA VAL A 175 32.93 -0.24 -30.81
C VAL A 175 33.15 -1.38 -29.83
N SER A 176 33.99 -1.13 -28.86
CA SER A 176 34.09 -1.91 -27.62
C SER A 176 32.71 -2.16 -27.06
N ALA A 177 32.38 -3.41 -26.74
CA ALA A 177 31.11 -3.85 -26.23
C ALA A 177 30.65 -2.91 -25.10
N ALA A 178 29.49 -2.26 -25.31
CA ALA A 178 28.84 -1.46 -24.28
C ALA A 178 28.58 -2.37 -23.08
N ALA A 179 29.08 -1.96 -21.92
CA ALA A 179 28.75 -2.59 -20.65
C ALA A 179 27.19 -2.61 -20.48
N PRO A 180 26.63 -3.69 -19.93
CA PRO A 180 25.20 -3.76 -19.67
C PRO A 180 24.73 -2.53 -18.87
N PRO A 181 23.49 -2.05 -19.09
CA PRO A 181 22.98 -0.90 -18.34
C PRO A 181 23.12 -1.19 -16.85
N LYS A 182 23.82 -0.31 -16.15
CA LYS A 182 23.87 -0.38 -14.69
C LYS A 182 22.44 -0.33 -14.18
N GLU A 183 22.03 -1.37 -13.48
CA GLU A 183 20.82 -1.36 -12.67
C GLU A 183 20.77 -0.06 -11.85
N PRO A 184 19.58 0.54 -11.67
CA PRO A 184 19.43 1.71 -10.82
C PRO A 184 20.01 1.37 -9.45
N VAL A 185 21.14 1.98 -9.10
CA VAL A 185 21.71 1.86 -7.76
C VAL A 185 20.62 2.34 -6.80
N ALA A 186 20.09 1.42 -6.01
CA ALA A 186 19.17 1.76 -4.92
C ALA A 186 19.85 2.86 -4.10
N ALA A 187 19.13 3.97 -3.88
CA ALA A 187 19.62 5.05 -3.05
C ALA A 187 20.09 4.44 -1.71
N PRO A 188 21.29 4.79 -1.22
CA PRO A 188 21.80 4.22 0.01
C PRO A 188 20.78 4.46 1.11
N ALA A 189 20.33 3.38 1.76
CA ALA A 189 19.48 3.45 2.94
C ALA A 189 20.19 4.40 3.92
N ALA A 190 19.46 5.41 4.40
CA ALA A 190 20.00 6.37 5.35
C ALA A 190 20.55 5.59 6.54
N THR A 191 21.86 5.65 6.75
CA THR A 191 22.53 5.04 7.89
C THR A 191 21.90 5.61 9.17
N PRO A 192 21.43 4.78 10.11
CA PRO A 192 20.90 5.26 11.37
C PRO A 192 21.97 6.12 12.06
N ILE A 193 21.57 7.31 12.51
CA ILE A 193 22.44 8.13 13.37
C ILE A 193 22.57 7.35 14.68
N PRO A 194 23.78 6.87 15.07
CA PRO A 194 23.94 6.13 16.29
C PRO A 194 23.58 7.02 17.48
N ALA A 195 22.81 6.47 18.42
CA ALA A 195 22.52 7.18 19.68
C ALA A 195 23.80 7.34 20.48
N VAL A 196 23.98 8.51 21.09
CA VAL A 196 25.02 8.70 22.14
C VAL A 196 24.45 8.05 23.39
N ILE A 197 25.17 7.11 23.98
CA ILE A 197 24.78 6.40 25.20
C ILE A 197 25.67 6.92 26.31
N ASP A 198 25.06 7.54 27.31
CA ASP A 198 25.75 8.09 28.48
C ASP A 198 25.75 7.09 29.65
N ASP A 199 26.62 7.33 30.63
CA ASP A 199 26.70 6.49 31.82
C ASP A 199 25.41 6.62 32.65
N GLY A 200 24.72 5.49 32.83
CA GLY A 200 23.39 5.44 33.47
C GLY A 200 22.22 5.23 32.52
N ASP A 201 22.43 5.30 31.20
CA ASP A 201 21.40 5.01 30.21
C ASP A 201 21.04 3.50 30.17
N THR A 202 19.78 3.23 29.94
CA THR A 202 19.30 1.85 29.79
C THR A 202 19.10 1.55 28.31
N VAL A 203 19.77 0.53 27.80
CA VAL A 203 19.62 0.04 26.45
C VAL A 203 18.74 -1.20 26.46
N GLU A 204 17.56 -1.13 25.84
CA GLU A 204 16.64 -2.25 25.71
C GLU A 204 16.67 -2.80 24.28
N PRO A 205 16.96 -4.09 24.06
CA PRO A 205 16.87 -4.72 22.74
C PRO A 205 15.44 -4.68 22.20
N LEU A 206 15.29 -4.36 20.92
CA LEU A 206 13.97 -4.34 20.26
C LEU A 206 13.37 -5.73 20.20
N ALA A 207 12.14 -5.89 20.70
CA ALA A 207 11.35 -7.08 20.42
C ALA A 207 11.11 -7.23 18.90
N PRO A 208 11.08 -8.46 18.35
CA PRO A 208 10.92 -8.69 16.90
C PRO A 208 9.72 -7.95 16.30
N ILE A 209 8.57 -7.99 16.98
CA ILE A 209 7.36 -7.27 16.55
C ILE A 209 7.58 -5.74 16.45
N ARG A 210 8.35 -5.16 17.36
CA ARG A 210 8.66 -3.73 17.36
C ARG A 210 9.53 -3.35 16.17
N LYS A 211 10.48 -4.21 15.79
CA LYS A 211 11.33 -4.03 14.59
C LYS A 211 10.48 -4.00 13.32
N VAL A 212 9.57 -4.97 13.15
CA VAL A 212 8.66 -5.02 12.00
C VAL A 212 7.75 -3.80 11.93
N ILE A 213 7.21 -3.34 13.06
CA ILE A 213 6.38 -2.12 13.11
C ILE A 213 7.22 -0.91 12.66
N ALA A 214 8.45 -0.75 13.19
CA ALA A 214 9.32 0.37 12.85
C ALA A 214 9.62 0.41 11.35
N GLU A 215 10.00 -0.72 10.75
CA GLU A 215 10.29 -0.85 9.32
C GLU A 215 9.06 -0.50 8.46
N ARG A 216 7.87 -1.01 8.81
CA ARG A 216 6.62 -0.70 8.11
C ARG A 216 6.27 0.78 8.19
N MET A 217 6.43 1.43 9.34
CA MET A 217 6.14 2.86 9.52
C MET A 217 7.13 3.74 8.75
N VAL A 218 8.41 3.41 8.77
CA VAL A 218 9.42 4.09 7.96
C VAL A 218 9.11 3.94 6.47
N ARG A 219 8.86 2.72 6.00
CA ARG A 219 8.47 2.45 4.60
C ARG A 219 7.23 3.26 4.21
N SER A 220 6.18 3.23 5.01
CA SER A 220 4.97 4.02 4.75
C SER A 220 5.28 5.51 4.58
N LYS A 221 6.03 6.10 5.50
CA LYS A 221 6.37 7.54 5.44
C LYS A 221 7.29 7.91 4.29
N GLN A 222 8.17 7.01 3.85
CA GLN A 222 9.09 7.25 2.75
C GLN A 222 8.45 7.04 1.38
N THR A 223 7.51 6.10 1.25
CA THR A 223 6.94 5.72 -0.05
C THR A 223 5.58 6.32 -0.34
N VAL A 224 4.83 6.72 0.69
CA VAL A 224 3.49 7.28 0.55
C VAL A 224 3.51 8.79 0.77
N PRO A 225 3.17 9.64 -0.21
CA PRO A 225 3.00 11.08 -0.01
C PRO A 225 1.69 11.33 0.75
N HIS A 226 1.79 11.40 2.08
CA HIS A 226 0.65 11.63 2.96
C HIS A 226 0.09 13.03 2.79
N ALA A 227 -1.18 13.15 2.43
CA ALA A 227 -1.99 14.34 2.65
C ALA A 227 -2.94 14.14 3.84
N TRP A 228 -3.44 15.23 4.40
CA TRP A 228 -4.23 15.20 5.62
C TRP A 228 -5.37 16.22 5.57
N LEU A 229 -6.55 15.78 6.01
CA LEU A 229 -7.73 16.62 6.17
C LEU A 229 -8.43 16.30 7.51
N MET A 230 -9.20 17.27 8.01
CA MET A 230 -10.01 17.11 9.21
C MET A 230 -11.36 17.79 9.02
N VAL A 231 -12.40 17.20 9.59
CA VAL A 231 -13.71 17.82 9.74
C VAL A 231 -14.17 17.76 11.19
N GLU A 232 -14.84 18.80 11.63
CA GLU A 232 -15.53 18.82 12.89
C GLU A 232 -16.98 18.35 12.71
N VAL A 233 -17.46 17.47 13.59
CA VAL A 233 -18.74 16.77 13.48
C VAL A 233 -19.53 16.94 14.78
N ASP A 234 -20.80 17.33 14.67
CA ASP A 234 -21.73 17.39 15.78
C ASP A 234 -22.37 16.00 16.02
N VAL A 235 -21.94 15.34 17.07
CA VAL A 235 -22.43 14.02 17.45
C VAL A 235 -23.35 14.08 18.68
N THR A 236 -24.01 15.21 18.93
CA THR A 236 -24.90 15.39 20.09
C THR A 236 -26.02 14.37 20.09
N GLY A 237 -26.69 14.15 18.93
CA GLY A 237 -27.76 13.15 18.80
C GLY A 237 -27.24 11.73 19.08
N LEU A 238 -26.11 11.35 18.49
CA LEU A 238 -25.45 10.07 18.72
C LEU A 238 -25.03 9.89 20.19
N ALA A 239 -24.51 10.94 20.83
CA ALA A 239 -24.16 10.88 22.26
C ALA A 239 -25.38 10.63 23.15
N MET A 240 -26.51 11.28 22.85
CA MET A 240 -27.77 11.06 23.55
C MET A 240 -28.30 9.63 23.30
N LEU A 241 -28.32 9.17 22.05
CA LEU A 241 -28.72 7.80 21.68
C LEU A 241 -27.88 6.77 22.46
N ARG A 242 -26.55 6.90 22.41
CA ARG A 242 -25.65 6.00 23.11
C ARG A 242 -25.88 6.01 24.62
N GLN A 243 -26.04 7.18 25.22
CA GLN A 243 -26.31 7.30 26.66
C GLN A 243 -27.61 6.59 27.04
N ARG A 244 -28.65 6.70 26.23
CA ARG A 244 -29.94 6.04 26.44
C ARG A 244 -29.85 4.51 26.34
N LEU A 245 -29.13 4.00 25.32
CA LEU A 245 -29.15 2.58 24.95
C LEU A 245 -28.02 1.75 25.58
N LYS A 246 -26.97 2.35 26.12
CA LYS A 246 -25.74 1.65 26.50
C LYS A 246 -25.94 0.49 27.47
N ASP A 247 -26.83 0.63 28.44
CA ASP A 247 -27.06 -0.36 29.51
C ASP A 247 -27.95 -1.51 29.02
N GLU A 248 -29.03 -1.20 28.31
CA GLU A 248 -29.90 -2.19 27.65
C GLU A 248 -29.11 -2.97 26.59
N PHE A 249 -28.34 -2.28 25.76
CA PHE A 249 -27.52 -2.91 24.73
C PHE A 249 -26.51 -3.88 25.34
N LYS A 250 -25.84 -3.48 26.44
CA LYS A 250 -24.88 -4.35 27.13
C LYS A 250 -25.59 -5.57 27.73
N ALA A 251 -26.76 -5.40 28.32
CA ALA A 251 -27.53 -6.49 28.90
C ALA A 251 -28.02 -7.49 27.81
N ARG A 252 -28.44 -6.98 26.66
CA ARG A 252 -29.00 -7.78 25.57
C ARG A 252 -27.93 -8.43 24.69
N GLU A 253 -26.90 -7.68 24.33
CA GLU A 253 -25.90 -8.11 23.33
C GLU A 253 -24.59 -8.62 23.95
N GLY A 254 -24.38 -8.42 25.27
CA GLY A 254 -23.19 -8.84 25.98
C GLY A 254 -21.94 -7.98 25.70
N VAL A 255 -22.07 -6.95 24.87
CA VAL A 255 -20.97 -6.06 24.47
C VAL A 255 -21.29 -4.60 24.75
N SER A 256 -20.27 -3.76 24.95
CA SER A 256 -20.48 -2.34 25.23
C SER A 256 -20.77 -1.55 23.95
N LEU A 257 -21.77 -0.66 23.99
CA LEU A 257 -22.06 0.27 22.90
C LEU A 257 -21.10 1.47 22.97
N THR A 258 -20.13 1.51 22.06
CA THR A 258 -19.14 2.59 21.92
C THR A 258 -19.44 3.44 20.68
N TYR A 259 -18.67 4.53 20.47
CA TYR A 259 -18.78 5.34 19.24
C TYR A 259 -18.20 4.64 18.01
N LEU A 260 -17.24 3.72 18.19
CA LEU A 260 -16.49 3.07 17.10
C LEU A 260 -17.37 2.32 16.10
N PRO A 261 -18.38 1.50 16.48
CA PRO A 261 -19.26 0.84 15.52
C PRO A 261 -20.02 1.83 14.61
N PHE A 262 -20.43 2.98 15.15
CA PHE A 262 -21.08 4.04 14.39
C PHE A 262 -20.13 4.69 13.39
N MET A 263 -18.89 4.96 13.85
CA MET A 263 -17.83 5.46 12.97
C MET A 263 -17.52 4.47 11.85
N MET A 264 -17.35 3.18 12.16
CA MET A 264 -17.10 2.15 11.15
C MET A 264 -18.25 2.06 10.13
N ARG A 265 -19.49 2.18 10.59
CA ARG A 265 -20.66 2.20 9.68
C ARG A 265 -20.61 3.43 8.77
N ALA A 266 -20.30 4.60 9.30
CA ALA A 266 -20.16 5.83 8.51
C ALA A 266 -19.02 5.72 7.48
N VAL A 267 -17.89 5.09 7.86
CA VAL A 267 -16.75 4.81 6.96
C VAL A 267 -17.15 3.86 5.84
N VAL A 268 -17.90 2.80 6.14
CA VAL A 268 -18.43 1.89 5.11
C VAL A 268 -19.25 2.64 4.06
N GLU A 269 -20.18 3.52 4.49
CA GLU A 269 -20.99 4.32 3.56
C GLU A 269 -20.10 5.30 2.76
N ALA A 270 -19.09 5.87 3.38
CA ALA A 270 -18.17 6.77 2.70
C ALA A 270 -17.28 6.04 1.66
N LEU A 271 -16.81 4.82 1.96
CA LEU A 271 -16.05 3.98 1.03
C LEU A 271 -16.89 3.54 -0.17
N ARG A 272 -18.20 3.30 0.03
CA ARG A 272 -19.14 3.04 -1.07
C ARG A 272 -19.38 4.27 -1.95
N ALA A 273 -19.46 5.45 -1.34
CA ALA A 273 -19.67 6.72 -2.05
C ALA A 273 -18.42 7.25 -2.76
N VAL A 274 -17.24 6.87 -2.29
CA VAL A 274 -15.93 7.27 -2.81
C VAL A 274 -15.03 6.03 -2.91
N PRO A 275 -15.20 5.18 -3.94
CA PRO A 275 -14.46 3.92 -4.08
C PRO A 275 -12.94 4.09 -4.19
N GLN A 276 -12.47 5.28 -4.59
CA GLN A 276 -11.04 5.64 -4.63
C GLN A 276 -10.38 5.51 -3.25
N MET A 277 -11.14 5.71 -2.17
CA MET A 277 -10.65 5.52 -0.81
C MET A 277 -10.52 4.05 -0.41
N ASN A 278 -11.10 3.11 -1.18
CA ASN A 278 -10.97 1.66 -0.96
C ASN A 278 -10.07 1.03 -2.03
N ALA A 279 -8.86 1.52 -2.17
CA ALA A 279 -7.92 1.14 -3.22
C ALA A 279 -6.49 0.93 -2.70
N GLN A 280 -5.58 0.56 -3.58
CA GLN A 280 -4.15 0.42 -3.31
C GLN A 280 -3.36 0.92 -4.50
N TRP A 281 -2.25 1.61 -4.25
CA TRP A 281 -1.25 1.95 -5.25
C TRP A 281 -0.43 0.72 -5.61
N ASN A 282 -0.27 0.44 -6.92
CA ASN A 282 0.45 -0.71 -7.44
C ASN A 282 1.48 -0.28 -8.51
N GLY A 283 2.31 0.72 -8.19
CA GLY A 283 3.35 1.22 -9.09
C GLY A 283 2.81 2.03 -10.26
N ASP A 284 2.35 1.37 -11.30
CA ASP A 284 1.81 1.94 -12.55
C ASP A 284 0.28 1.88 -12.65
N SER A 285 -0.39 1.34 -11.62
CA SER A 285 -1.84 1.10 -11.62
C SER A 285 -2.47 1.35 -10.24
N ILE A 286 -3.78 1.51 -10.19
CA ILE A 286 -4.56 1.60 -8.96
C ILE A 286 -5.47 0.38 -8.89
N VAL A 287 -5.39 -0.36 -7.78
CA VAL A 287 -6.21 -1.55 -7.53
C VAL A 287 -7.38 -1.18 -6.63
N TYR A 288 -8.59 -1.11 -7.18
CA TYR A 288 -9.83 -0.90 -6.42
C TYR A 288 -10.30 -2.19 -5.76
N LYS A 289 -10.52 -2.14 -4.45
CA LYS A 289 -10.98 -3.31 -3.69
C LYS A 289 -12.51 -3.42 -3.72
N LYS A 290 -13.03 -4.62 -4.00
CA LYS A 290 -14.48 -4.89 -3.97
C LYS A 290 -15.01 -5.09 -2.55
N ARG A 291 -14.24 -5.76 -1.70
CA ARG A 291 -14.59 -6.00 -0.30
C ARG A 291 -14.22 -4.77 0.52
N ILE A 292 -14.99 -4.51 1.58
CA ILE A 292 -14.70 -3.48 2.57
C ILE A 292 -14.32 -4.19 3.87
N ASN A 293 -13.03 -4.30 4.12
CA ASN A 293 -12.45 -4.88 5.32
C ASN A 293 -11.77 -3.78 6.12
N LEU A 294 -12.30 -3.49 7.30
CA LEU A 294 -11.79 -2.38 8.10
C LEU A 294 -10.74 -2.84 9.10
N GLY A 295 -9.51 -2.38 8.93
CA GLY A 295 -8.49 -2.45 9.96
C GLY A 295 -8.89 -1.60 11.16
N MET A 296 -8.68 -2.10 12.37
CA MET A 296 -8.98 -1.41 13.62
C MET A 296 -7.71 -1.28 14.47
N ALA A 297 -7.15 -0.08 14.58
CA ALA A 297 -5.97 0.14 15.41
C ALA A 297 -6.28 -0.18 16.89
N THR A 298 -5.54 -1.11 17.44
CA THR A 298 -5.74 -1.62 18.80
C THR A 298 -4.43 -1.58 19.57
N ALA A 299 -4.39 -0.79 20.65
CA ALA A 299 -3.24 -0.76 21.56
C ALA A 299 -3.20 -2.03 22.43
N THR A 300 -2.01 -2.64 22.49
CA THR A 300 -1.70 -3.77 23.36
C THR A 300 -0.40 -3.51 24.11
N ASP A 301 -0.11 -4.30 25.14
CA ASP A 301 1.15 -4.20 25.90
C ASP A 301 2.40 -4.45 25.03
N ARG A 302 2.24 -5.12 23.88
CA ARG A 302 3.31 -5.40 22.90
C ARG A 302 3.43 -4.37 21.80
N GLY A 303 2.57 -3.34 21.78
CA GLY A 303 2.51 -2.31 20.75
C GLY A 303 1.15 -2.22 20.06
N LEU A 304 1.08 -1.37 19.03
CA LEU A 304 -0.14 -1.18 18.24
C LEU A 304 -0.26 -2.30 17.19
N ILE A 305 -1.40 -2.97 17.18
CA ILE A 305 -1.75 -4.02 16.23
C ILE A 305 -3.05 -3.62 15.51
N VAL A 306 -3.20 -3.99 14.24
CA VAL A 306 -4.36 -3.63 13.43
C VAL A 306 -5.11 -4.89 12.98
N PRO A 307 -5.96 -5.51 13.86
CA PRO A 307 -6.86 -6.57 13.43
C PRO A 307 -7.92 -6.06 12.46
N VAL A 308 -8.46 -6.95 11.63
CA VAL A 308 -9.32 -6.64 10.49
C VAL A 308 -10.73 -7.17 10.67
N VAL A 309 -11.71 -6.27 10.69
CA VAL A 309 -13.14 -6.63 10.61
C VAL A 309 -13.46 -6.92 9.14
N LYS A 310 -13.58 -8.20 8.81
CA LYS A 310 -13.90 -8.66 7.45
C LYS A 310 -15.34 -8.33 7.08
N ASP A 311 -15.57 -7.96 5.80
CA ASP A 311 -16.88 -7.66 5.24
C ASP A 311 -17.70 -6.73 6.14
N ALA A 312 -17.08 -5.61 6.53
CA ALA A 312 -17.69 -4.64 7.44
C ALA A 312 -18.99 -4.05 6.87
N ASP A 313 -19.11 -4.02 5.56
CA ASP A 313 -20.29 -3.54 4.83
C ASP A 313 -21.52 -4.44 4.97
N GLN A 314 -21.34 -5.71 5.35
CA GLN A 314 -22.41 -6.67 5.60
C GLN A 314 -22.88 -6.66 7.07
N LYS A 315 -22.26 -5.86 7.93
CA LYS A 315 -22.54 -5.81 9.37
C LYS A 315 -23.34 -4.55 9.72
N ASN A 316 -24.40 -4.72 10.54
CA ASN A 316 -25.06 -3.60 11.20
C ASN A 316 -24.26 -3.14 12.44
N ILE A 317 -24.73 -2.14 13.17
CA ILE A 317 -24.06 -1.58 14.36
C ILE A 317 -23.77 -2.67 15.40
N VAL A 318 -24.72 -3.59 15.63
CA VAL A 318 -24.56 -4.69 16.59
C VAL A 318 -23.45 -5.64 16.13
N GLY A 319 -23.46 -6.04 14.87
CA GLY A 319 -22.43 -6.92 14.29
C GLY A 319 -21.03 -6.30 14.34
N LEU A 320 -20.91 -4.99 14.06
CA LEU A 320 -19.66 -4.25 14.18
C LEU A 320 -19.21 -4.16 15.65
N ALA A 321 -20.12 -3.90 16.60
CA ALA A 321 -19.78 -3.86 18.02
C ALA A 321 -19.25 -5.20 18.55
N LYS A 322 -19.89 -6.32 18.15
CA LYS A 322 -19.43 -7.67 18.52
C LYS A 322 -18.07 -7.99 17.90
N ALA A 323 -17.90 -7.75 16.60
CA ALA A 323 -16.64 -8.01 15.91
C ALA A 323 -15.46 -7.19 16.48
N THR A 324 -15.67 -5.90 16.76
CA THR A 324 -14.64 -5.04 17.35
C THR A 324 -14.26 -5.49 18.77
N GLN A 325 -15.24 -5.88 19.58
CA GLN A 325 -14.96 -6.38 20.94
C GLN A 325 -14.21 -7.72 20.91
N GLU A 326 -14.62 -8.65 20.07
CA GLU A 326 -13.96 -9.96 19.90
C GLU A 326 -12.50 -9.78 19.50
N LEU A 327 -12.23 -9.01 18.44
CA LEU A 327 -10.88 -8.75 17.97
C LEU A 327 -10.02 -8.02 19.01
N THR A 328 -10.61 -7.06 19.74
CA THR A 328 -9.89 -6.37 20.83
C THR A 328 -9.51 -7.34 21.96
N GLN A 329 -10.41 -8.26 22.33
CA GLN A 329 -10.12 -9.27 23.36
C GLN A 329 -9.03 -10.25 22.89
N LYS A 330 -9.10 -10.72 21.63
CA LYS A 330 -8.05 -11.57 21.02
C LYS A 330 -6.71 -10.84 20.99
N ALA A 331 -6.70 -9.54 20.63
CA ALA A 331 -5.49 -8.73 20.56
C ALA A 331 -4.81 -8.62 21.93
N ARG A 332 -5.57 -8.24 22.96
CA ARG A 332 -5.04 -8.11 24.34
C ARG A 332 -4.59 -9.44 24.94
N ALA A 333 -5.25 -10.54 24.56
CA ALA A 333 -4.88 -11.89 25.00
C ALA A 333 -3.71 -12.51 24.17
N GLY A 334 -3.20 -11.80 23.13
CA GLY A 334 -2.16 -12.31 22.25
C GLY A 334 -2.60 -13.53 21.40
N ARG A 335 -3.91 -13.62 21.10
CA ARG A 335 -4.52 -14.79 20.39
C ARG A 335 -5.04 -14.43 18.99
N LEU A 336 -4.57 -13.33 18.41
CA LEU A 336 -4.87 -13.00 17.02
C LEU A 336 -4.19 -14.01 16.09
N THR A 337 -4.93 -14.45 15.08
CA THR A 337 -4.41 -15.30 14.00
C THR A 337 -3.92 -14.41 12.84
N MET A 338 -3.18 -14.99 11.90
CA MET A 338 -2.77 -14.30 10.67
C MET A 338 -3.99 -13.85 9.86
N ASP A 339 -5.07 -14.64 9.85
CA ASP A 339 -6.31 -14.24 9.20
C ASP A 339 -6.94 -12.99 9.84
N ASP A 340 -6.91 -12.88 11.18
CA ASP A 340 -7.39 -11.70 11.90
C ASP A 340 -6.58 -10.42 11.55
N LEU A 341 -5.34 -10.54 11.05
CA LEU A 341 -4.41 -9.44 10.76
C LEU A 341 -4.29 -9.11 9.27
N SER A 342 -4.88 -9.93 8.38
CA SER A 342 -4.68 -9.82 6.93
C SER A 342 -5.91 -9.32 6.19
N GLY A 343 -5.69 -8.77 4.98
CA GLY A 343 -6.76 -8.42 4.04
C GLY A 343 -7.53 -7.13 4.39
N GLY A 344 -6.99 -6.26 5.24
CA GLY A 344 -7.49 -4.91 5.45
C GLY A 344 -7.47 -4.09 4.17
N THR A 345 -8.46 -3.24 3.98
CA THR A 345 -8.58 -2.37 2.80
C THR A 345 -8.59 -0.89 3.16
N PHE A 346 -8.91 -0.57 4.40
CA PHE A 346 -8.91 0.78 4.98
C PHE A 346 -8.83 0.69 6.50
N THR A 347 -8.09 1.59 7.15
CA THR A 347 -7.92 1.55 8.62
C THR A 347 -8.77 2.62 9.32
N VAL A 348 -9.40 2.23 10.43
CA VAL A 348 -10.09 3.10 11.38
C VAL A 348 -9.36 3.05 12.73
N ASP A 349 -9.05 4.20 13.29
CA ASP A 349 -8.43 4.31 14.61
C ASP A 349 -9.33 5.10 15.57
N ASN A 350 -9.34 4.74 16.84
CA ASN A 350 -10.09 5.41 17.89
C ASN A 350 -9.13 6.07 18.90
N THR A 351 -8.44 7.10 18.45
CA THR A 351 -7.48 7.88 19.25
C THR A 351 -8.15 8.67 20.35
N GLY A 352 -9.44 8.97 20.21
CA GLY A 352 -10.24 9.59 21.27
C GLY A 352 -10.33 8.76 22.56
N ALA A 353 -10.08 7.46 22.49
CA ALA A 353 -10.01 6.59 23.68
C ALA A 353 -8.85 6.96 24.62
N VAL A 354 -7.79 7.58 24.10
CA VAL A 354 -6.64 8.07 24.89
C VAL A 354 -6.69 9.58 25.14
N GLY A 355 -7.80 10.25 24.74
CA GLY A 355 -8.04 11.66 25.06
C GLY A 355 -7.59 12.67 24.01
N THR A 356 -7.12 12.24 22.86
CA THR A 356 -6.69 13.12 21.76
C THR A 356 -7.88 13.85 21.14
N VAL A 357 -7.65 15.08 20.68
CA VAL A 357 -8.65 15.89 19.98
C VAL A 357 -8.27 16.15 18.52
N LEU A 358 -7.04 15.83 18.14
CA LEU A 358 -6.48 15.97 16.81
C LEU A 358 -5.29 15.03 16.66
N THR A 359 -5.26 14.24 15.58
CA THR A 359 -4.14 13.38 15.22
C THR A 359 -3.82 13.46 13.73
N TYR A 360 -2.57 13.18 13.40
CA TYR A 360 -2.10 13.00 12.02
C TYR A 360 -1.55 11.58 11.90
N PRO A 361 -2.41 10.58 11.62
CA PRO A 361 -2.01 9.18 11.64
C PRO A 361 -1.11 8.82 10.46
N VAL A 362 -0.22 7.85 10.67
CA VAL A 362 0.56 7.23 9.59
C VAL A 362 -0.29 6.17 8.91
N ILE A 363 -0.32 6.20 7.57
CA ILE A 363 -1.10 5.24 6.78
C ILE A 363 -0.54 3.83 6.97
N ASN A 364 -1.42 2.86 7.18
CA ASN A 364 -1.08 1.44 7.23
C ASN A 364 -0.93 0.91 5.79
N ALA A 365 0.22 1.19 5.16
CA ALA A 365 0.48 0.77 3.78
C ALA A 365 0.33 -0.77 3.65
N PRO A 366 -0.25 -1.27 2.54
CA PRO A 366 -0.53 -0.61 1.26
C PRO A 366 -1.93 0.04 1.13
N GLU A 367 -2.66 0.23 2.21
CA GLU A 367 -3.97 0.90 2.19
C GLU A 367 -3.83 2.36 1.76
N VAL A 368 -4.87 2.91 1.11
CA VAL A 368 -4.89 4.31 0.65
C VAL A 368 -5.04 5.29 1.80
N GLY A 369 -5.66 4.89 2.92
CA GLY A 369 -5.91 5.85 3.98
C GLY A 369 -6.23 5.23 5.33
N ILE A 370 -6.15 6.11 6.32
CA ILE A 370 -6.54 5.85 7.71
C ILE A 370 -7.34 7.04 8.22
N VAL A 371 -8.45 6.75 8.88
CA VAL A 371 -9.30 7.76 9.51
C VAL A 371 -9.33 7.56 11.02
N THR A 372 -9.28 8.67 11.78
CA THR A 372 -9.34 8.63 13.25
C THR A 372 -10.63 9.22 13.78
N LEU A 373 -11.13 8.63 14.86
CA LEU A 373 -12.20 9.16 15.70
C LEU A 373 -11.57 9.73 16.94
N GLU A 374 -11.64 11.05 17.12
CA GLU A 374 -11.07 11.74 18.26
C GLU A 374 -12.00 11.73 19.47
N SER A 375 -11.61 12.37 20.56
CA SER A 375 -12.43 12.51 21.77
C SER A 375 -13.69 13.32 21.51
N VAL A 376 -14.84 12.82 22.00
CA VAL A 376 -16.08 13.58 22.01
C VAL A 376 -16.04 14.57 23.17
N VAL A 377 -16.00 15.86 22.86
CA VAL A 377 -15.92 16.94 23.84
C VAL A 377 -17.11 17.88 23.71
N LYS A 378 -17.57 18.44 24.85
CA LYS A 378 -18.62 19.46 24.84
C LYS A 378 -18.01 20.80 24.48
N ARG A 379 -18.58 21.47 23.45
CA ARG A 379 -18.15 22.80 23.00
C ARG A 379 -19.34 23.74 22.84
N PRO A 380 -19.20 25.06 23.08
CA PRO A 380 -20.20 26.04 22.70
C PRO A 380 -20.16 26.18 21.17
N MET A 381 -21.30 25.98 20.54
CA MET A 381 -21.44 26.06 19.08
C MET A 381 -22.59 27.00 18.72
N VAL A 382 -22.46 27.71 17.60
CA VAL A 382 -23.55 28.48 17.04
C VAL A 382 -24.49 27.53 16.31
N VAL A 383 -25.76 27.52 16.70
CA VAL A 383 -26.82 26.70 16.09
C VAL A 383 -27.97 27.64 15.71
N GLY A 384 -28.12 27.93 14.41
CA GLY A 384 -28.95 29.05 13.96
C GLY A 384 -28.37 30.35 14.52
N ASP A 385 -29.19 31.10 15.24
CA ASP A 385 -28.80 32.39 15.86
C ASP A 385 -28.55 32.28 17.39
N MET A 386 -28.39 31.05 17.91
CA MET A 386 -28.19 30.78 19.33
C MET A 386 -26.85 30.08 19.59
N ILE A 387 -26.32 30.25 20.81
CA ILE A 387 -25.19 29.45 21.30
C ILE A 387 -25.76 28.26 22.08
N ALA A 388 -25.35 27.05 21.69
CA ALA A 388 -25.73 25.82 22.36
C ALA A 388 -24.48 24.98 22.71
N VAL A 389 -24.57 24.20 23.81
CA VAL A 389 -23.52 23.23 24.14
C VAL A 389 -23.79 21.98 23.32
N ARG A 390 -22.82 21.61 22.46
CA ARG A 390 -22.87 20.45 21.57
C ARG A 390 -21.76 19.46 21.89
N SER A 391 -22.01 18.19 21.69
CA SER A 391 -20.99 17.14 21.73
C SER A 391 -20.31 17.07 20.38
N MET A 392 -19.08 17.57 20.30
CA MET A 392 -18.31 17.69 19.06
C MET A 392 -17.21 16.65 19.02
N VAL A 393 -16.89 16.17 17.83
CA VAL A 393 -15.77 15.27 17.58
C VAL A 393 -15.05 15.69 16.31
N ASN A 394 -13.72 15.62 16.33
CA ASN A 394 -12.94 15.77 15.11
C ASN A 394 -12.74 14.39 14.47
N ILE A 395 -12.87 14.34 13.15
CA ILE A 395 -12.55 13.19 12.32
C ILE A 395 -11.36 13.57 11.45
N CYS A 396 -10.22 12.92 11.68
CA CYS A 396 -8.99 13.21 10.95
C CYS A 396 -8.71 12.09 9.95
N LEU A 397 -8.24 12.44 8.76
CA LEU A 397 -7.96 11.54 7.66
C LEU A 397 -6.57 11.77 7.13
N SER A 398 -5.72 10.74 7.10
CA SER A 398 -4.52 10.71 6.26
C SER A 398 -4.77 9.83 5.04
N PHE A 399 -4.32 10.26 3.86
CA PHE A 399 -4.53 9.54 2.61
C PHE A 399 -3.33 9.65 1.67
N ASP A 400 -3.20 8.68 0.76
CA ASP A 400 -2.17 8.63 -0.27
C ASP A 400 -2.54 9.53 -1.43
N HIS A 401 -1.81 10.65 -1.57
CA HIS A 401 -2.09 11.67 -2.59
C HIS A 401 -1.74 11.24 -4.02
N ARG A 402 -1.19 10.02 -4.21
CA ARG A 402 -1.03 9.42 -5.55
C ARG A 402 -2.32 8.81 -6.07
N VAL A 403 -3.23 8.42 -5.16
CA VAL A 403 -4.46 7.69 -5.47
C VAL A 403 -5.68 8.59 -5.33
N VAL A 404 -5.66 9.51 -4.38
CA VAL A 404 -6.82 10.34 -3.99
C VAL A 404 -6.41 11.80 -3.93
N ASP A 405 -7.22 12.66 -4.54
CA ASP A 405 -7.09 14.11 -4.45
C ASP A 405 -7.90 14.70 -3.29
N GLY A 406 -7.66 15.98 -2.99
CA GLY A 406 -8.34 16.67 -1.90
C GLY A 406 -9.87 16.73 -2.06
N ALA A 407 -10.39 16.71 -3.29
CA ALA A 407 -11.83 16.74 -3.58
C ALA A 407 -12.50 15.41 -3.16
N GLU A 408 -11.93 14.25 -3.52
CA GLU A 408 -12.43 12.94 -3.13
C GLU A 408 -12.30 12.72 -1.63
N ALA A 409 -11.14 13.10 -1.05
CA ALA A 409 -10.91 13.02 0.40
C ALA A 409 -11.90 13.90 1.18
N GLY A 410 -12.16 15.12 0.69
CA GLY A 410 -13.17 16.01 1.25
C GLY A 410 -14.58 15.43 1.16
N LYS A 411 -14.96 14.86 0.00
CA LYS A 411 -16.24 14.17 -0.19
C LYS A 411 -16.39 12.98 0.77
N PHE A 412 -15.34 12.18 0.94
CA PHE A 412 -15.31 11.05 1.89
C PHE A 412 -15.63 11.52 3.31
N LEU A 413 -14.93 12.55 3.80
CA LEU A 413 -15.18 13.12 5.13
C LEU A 413 -16.58 13.73 5.27
N GLN A 414 -17.11 14.37 4.22
CA GLN A 414 -18.47 14.92 4.23
C GLN A 414 -19.55 13.83 4.33
N VAL A 415 -19.34 12.66 3.70
CA VAL A 415 -20.25 11.52 3.85
C VAL A 415 -20.24 11.01 5.30
N ILE A 416 -19.05 10.85 5.90
CA ILE A 416 -18.92 10.46 7.31
C ILE A 416 -19.64 11.48 8.21
N LYS A 417 -19.34 12.77 8.03
CA LYS A 417 -19.94 13.87 8.79
C LYS A 417 -21.45 13.80 8.72
N LYS A 418 -22.02 13.79 7.50
CA LYS A 418 -23.48 13.74 7.27
C LYS A 418 -24.11 12.50 7.92
N HIS A 419 -23.47 11.34 7.82
CA HIS A 419 -23.97 10.11 8.42
C HIS A 419 -24.01 10.20 9.94
N LEU A 420 -22.93 10.64 10.58
CA LEU A 420 -22.85 10.75 12.05
C LEU A 420 -23.81 11.82 12.60
N GLU A 421 -23.93 12.97 11.93
CA GLU A 421 -24.85 14.06 12.31
C GLU A 421 -26.32 13.70 12.09
N SER A 422 -26.65 12.75 11.18
CA SER A 422 -28.02 12.28 10.96
C SER A 422 -28.53 11.36 12.08
N ILE A 423 -27.66 10.85 12.94
CA ILE A 423 -28.02 9.95 14.04
C ILE A 423 -28.66 10.77 15.15
N GLY A 424 -29.97 10.66 15.28
CA GLY A 424 -30.75 11.26 16.36
C GLY A 424 -30.92 10.32 17.55
N PRO A 425 -31.49 10.84 18.66
CA PRO A 425 -31.71 10.02 19.86
C PRO A 425 -32.67 8.84 19.62
N ASP A 426 -33.53 8.88 18.59
CA ASP A 426 -34.52 7.84 18.27
C ASP A 426 -34.13 6.95 17.09
N THR A 427 -32.89 7.08 16.59
CA THR A 427 -32.39 6.21 15.51
C THR A 427 -32.32 4.76 15.97
N SER A 428 -32.83 3.82 15.13
CA SER A 428 -32.70 2.37 15.35
C SER A 428 -31.26 1.93 15.05
N ILE A 429 -30.73 1.03 15.88
CA ILE A 429 -29.40 0.43 15.73
C ILE A 429 -29.44 -1.06 15.33
N TYR A 430 -30.64 -1.63 15.21
CA TYR A 430 -30.88 -3.03 14.84
C TYR A 430 -31.28 -3.20 13.38
#